data_07b1b59309c36f3e6397b880b5b95dc8
#
_entry.id   07b1b59309c36f3e6397b880b5b95dc8
#
_cell.length_a   1.000
_cell.length_b   1.000
_cell.length_c   1.000
_cell.angle_alpha   90.00
_cell.angle_beta   90.00
_cell.angle_gamma   90.00
#
_symmetry.space_group_name_H-M   'P 1'
#
loop_
_entity.id
_entity.type
_entity.pdbx_description
1 polymer ?
#
loop_
_entity_poly.entity_id
_entity_poly.type
_entity_poly.pdbx_seq_one_letter_code
_entity_poly.pdbx_strand_id
1 'polypeptide(L)'
;VLFSLVMVSCSKSKEQKAEALVKESVKKVLFKPETYKPVETKVDSAFAPYDDPGFFKELAELEAINSDYEELVLNAKHAKSSMSIWSGPYQTSFGRNEYQEAKGDYEEANAKIEKLKKKGRKQYEKVVQLLQASPKFIGYKVVHSFRADNNDGDTLMGEFVFIIDKNFEEIIYSTSNPQPIGFSG
;
A
#
# COMPACT_ATOMS: atom_id res chain seq x y z
N VAL A 1 -60.00 24.28 6.27
CA VAL A 1 -58.66 24.60 5.81
C VAL A 1 -57.78 23.39 6.12
N LEU A 2 -57.46 22.57 5.10
CA LEU A 2 -56.57 21.42 5.24
C LEU A 2 -55.12 21.92 5.15
N PHE A 3 -54.37 21.82 6.26
CA PHE A 3 -52.91 22.05 6.27
C PHE A 3 -52.23 20.78 5.78
N SER A 4 -51.75 20.78 4.53
CA SER A 4 -50.96 19.71 3.95
C SER A 4 -49.51 19.86 4.50
N LEU A 5 -49.13 19.01 5.47
CA LEU A 5 -47.74 18.90 5.94
C LEU A 5 -46.93 18.23 4.83
N VAL A 6 -46.16 19.02 4.07
CA VAL A 6 -45.15 18.52 3.15
C VAL A 6 -43.96 18.08 3.99
N MET A 7 -43.82 16.77 4.22
CA MET A 7 -42.63 16.16 4.79
C MET A 7 -41.56 16.21 3.74
N VAL A 8 -40.71 17.27 3.77
CA VAL A 8 -39.46 17.29 3.00
C VAL A 8 -38.50 16.27 3.62
N SER A 9 -38.48 15.09 3.04
CA SER A 9 -37.45 14.10 3.34
C SER A 9 -36.13 14.63 2.84
N CYS A 10 -35.34 15.24 3.74
CA CYS A 10 -34.00 15.70 3.46
C CYS A 10 -33.09 14.47 3.39
N SER A 11 -32.96 13.85 2.21
CA SER A 11 -31.99 12.78 2.00
C SER A 11 -30.59 13.38 2.11
N LYS A 12 -29.74 12.82 3.00
CA LYS A 12 -28.35 13.21 3.15
C LYS A 12 -27.63 13.12 1.80
N SER A 13 -26.78 14.11 1.49
CA SER A 13 -25.90 14.05 0.30
C SER A 13 -24.91 12.88 0.41
N LYS A 14 -24.26 12.53 -0.71
CA LYS A 14 -23.21 11.48 -0.71
C LYS A 14 -22.07 11.86 0.23
N GLU A 15 -21.65 13.12 0.22
CA GLU A 15 -20.60 13.66 1.07
C GLU A 15 -20.98 13.55 2.55
N GLN A 16 -22.20 13.90 2.92
CA GLN A 16 -22.69 13.79 4.30
C GLN A 16 -22.76 12.34 4.78
N LYS A 17 -23.14 11.40 3.89
CA LYS A 17 -23.13 9.96 4.21
C LYS A 17 -21.71 9.44 4.38
N ALA A 18 -20.82 9.80 3.45
CA ALA A 18 -19.41 9.44 3.50
C ALA A 18 -18.74 10.00 4.76
N GLU A 19 -18.92 11.29 5.05
CA GLU A 19 -18.36 11.91 6.26
C GLU A 19 -18.82 11.21 7.54
N ALA A 20 -20.12 10.90 7.65
CA ALA A 20 -20.63 10.19 8.80
C ALA A 20 -19.98 8.81 8.99
N LEU A 21 -19.74 8.09 7.88
CA LEU A 21 -19.13 6.77 7.90
C LEU A 21 -17.65 6.83 8.27
N VAL A 22 -16.87 7.74 7.66
CA VAL A 22 -15.42 7.82 7.87
C VAL A 22 -15.02 8.48 9.19
N LYS A 23 -15.83 9.37 9.73
CA LYS A 23 -15.59 10.11 10.97
C LYS A 23 -15.17 9.20 12.13
N GLU A 24 -15.92 8.13 12.36
CA GLU A 24 -15.64 7.21 13.47
C GLU A 24 -14.35 6.41 13.23
N SER A 25 -14.02 6.12 11.97
CA SER A 25 -12.76 5.47 11.60
C SER A 25 -11.56 6.40 11.83
N VAL A 26 -11.68 7.67 11.42
CA VAL A 26 -10.64 8.68 11.65
C VAL A 26 -10.37 8.87 13.14
N LYS A 27 -11.42 9.04 13.93
CA LYS A 27 -11.30 9.26 15.38
C LYS A 27 -10.56 8.13 16.11
N LYS A 28 -10.67 6.88 15.65
CA LYS A 28 -10.01 5.72 16.26
C LYS A 28 -8.48 5.76 16.18
N VAL A 29 -7.93 6.53 15.24
CA VAL A 29 -6.48 6.60 15.01
C VAL A 29 -5.86 7.93 15.47
N LEU A 30 -6.67 8.86 15.97
CA LEU A 30 -6.20 10.12 16.50
C LEU A 30 -5.73 10.01 17.96
N PHE A 31 -4.70 10.76 18.33
CA PHE A 31 -4.24 10.86 19.72
C PHE A 31 -5.29 11.56 20.61
N LYS A 32 -5.92 12.61 20.09
CA LYS A 32 -6.95 13.42 20.77
C LYS A 32 -8.22 13.48 19.92
N PRO A 33 -9.05 12.39 19.93
CA PRO A 33 -10.25 12.28 19.08
C PRO A 33 -11.28 13.39 19.31
N GLU A 34 -11.29 13.99 20.49
CA GLU A 34 -12.20 15.08 20.87
C GLU A 34 -11.87 16.40 20.15
N THR A 35 -10.63 16.57 19.66
CA THR A 35 -10.19 17.77 18.93
C THR A 35 -10.48 17.67 17.43
N TYR A 36 -10.98 16.52 16.97
CA TYR A 36 -11.31 16.31 15.56
C TYR A 36 -12.33 17.32 15.05
N LYS A 37 -11.96 17.98 13.94
CA LYS A 37 -12.82 18.90 13.16
C LYS A 37 -12.73 18.57 11.69
N PRO A 38 -13.84 18.16 11.03
CA PRO A 38 -13.86 17.94 9.60
C PRO A 38 -13.59 19.25 8.86
N VAL A 39 -12.87 19.18 7.74
CA VAL A 39 -12.57 20.31 6.87
C VAL A 39 -13.29 20.16 5.53
N GLU A 40 -13.05 19.03 4.87
CA GLU A 40 -13.63 18.73 3.56
C GLU A 40 -13.81 17.22 3.37
N THR A 41 -14.87 16.85 2.66
CA THR A 41 -15.09 15.46 2.22
C THR A 41 -15.44 15.47 0.74
N LYS A 42 -14.57 14.89 -0.09
CA LYS A 42 -14.79 14.69 -1.53
C LYS A 42 -15.16 13.26 -1.80
N VAL A 43 -16.13 13.05 -2.68
CA VAL A 43 -16.65 11.72 -3.03
C VAL A 43 -16.63 11.55 -4.54
N ASP A 44 -15.81 10.62 -5.01
CA ASP A 44 -15.72 10.21 -6.41
C ASP A 44 -16.11 8.75 -6.59
N SER A 45 -16.48 8.35 -7.79
CA SER A 45 -16.73 6.94 -8.11
C SER A 45 -15.42 6.16 -8.12
N ALA A 46 -15.39 5.00 -7.46
CA ALA A 46 -14.25 4.10 -7.44
C ALA A 46 -14.43 2.94 -8.43
N PHE A 47 -13.37 2.64 -9.18
CA PHE A 47 -13.36 1.59 -10.20
C PHE A 47 -12.18 0.64 -10.06
N ALA A 48 -12.44 -0.67 -10.08
CA ALA A 48 -11.39 -1.66 -10.26
C ALA A 48 -10.84 -1.57 -11.71
N PRO A 49 -9.53 -1.83 -11.90
CA PRO A 49 -8.55 -2.20 -10.89
C PRO A 49 -7.95 -1.01 -10.12
N TYR A 50 -8.08 0.21 -10.61
CA TYR A 50 -7.32 1.38 -10.17
C TYR A 50 -7.60 1.84 -8.72
N ASP A 51 -8.80 1.59 -8.22
CA ASP A 51 -9.20 1.90 -6.83
C ASP A 51 -9.43 0.64 -6.00
N ASP A 52 -9.11 -0.56 -6.55
CA ASP A 52 -9.34 -1.83 -5.87
C ASP A 52 -8.19 -2.16 -4.91
N PRO A 53 -8.45 -2.26 -3.60
CA PRO A 53 -7.45 -2.68 -2.63
C PRO A 53 -6.79 -4.03 -2.95
N GLY A 54 -7.55 -4.95 -3.57
CA GLY A 54 -7.02 -6.22 -4.03
C GLY A 54 -5.92 -6.05 -5.09
N PHE A 55 -6.09 -5.13 -6.02
CA PHE A 55 -5.07 -4.81 -7.01
C PHE A 55 -3.80 -4.25 -6.36
N PHE A 56 -3.93 -3.33 -5.42
CA PHE A 56 -2.76 -2.78 -4.70
C PHE A 56 -2.00 -3.84 -3.91
N LYS A 57 -2.71 -4.82 -3.35
CA LYS A 57 -2.07 -5.96 -2.67
C LYS A 57 -1.25 -6.81 -3.64
N GLU A 58 -1.79 -7.09 -4.83
CA GLU A 58 -1.06 -7.85 -5.86
C GLU A 58 0.17 -7.09 -6.38
N LEU A 59 0.06 -5.77 -6.50
CA LEU A 59 1.17 -4.91 -6.90
C LEU A 59 2.27 -4.89 -5.82
N ALA A 60 1.90 -4.74 -4.55
CA ALA A 60 2.84 -4.78 -3.43
C ALA A 60 3.56 -6.14 -3.33
N GLU A 61 2.87 -7.26 -3.62
CA GLU A 61 3.51 -8.58 -3.68
C GLU A 61 4.53 -8.65 -4.83
N LEU A 62 4.23 -8.06 -5.99
CA LEU A 62 5.18 -8.00 -7.10
C LEU A 62 6.42 -7.16 -6.73
N GLU A 63 6.24 -6.03 -6.07
CA GLU A 63 7.34 -5.18 -5.59
C GLU A 63 8.21 -5.91 -4.56
N ALA A 64 7.61 -6.63 -3.62
CA ALA A 64 8.36 -7.44 -2.64
C ALA A 64 9.20 -8.53 -3.33
N ILE A 65 8.64 -9.23 -4.32
CA ILE A 65 9.38 -10.24 -5.10
C ILE A 65 10.56 -9.59 -5.84
N ASN A 66 10.38 -8.40 -6.39
CA ASN A 66 11.44 -7.68 -7.09
C ASN A 66 12.57 -7.26 -6.12
N SER A 67 12.21 -6.77 -4.94
CA SER A 67 13.19 -6.41 -3.89
C SER A 67 14.02 -7.61 -3.46
N ASP A 68 13.37 -8.76 -3.18
CA ASP A 68 14.07 -10.01 -2.82
C ASP A 68 14.99 -10.48 -3.96
N TYR A 69 14.55 -10.33 -5.21
CA TYR A 69 15.35 -10.67 -6.38
C TYR A 69 16.61 -9.81 -6.49
N GLU A 70 16.49 -8.50 -6.33
CA GLU A 70 17.63 -7.58 -6.38
C GLU A 70 18.66 -7.88 -5.28
N GLU A 71 18.20 -8.16 -4.05
CA GLU A 71 19.06 -8.57 -2.95
C GLU A 71 19.83 -9.86 -3.27
N LEU A 72 19.15 -10.88 -3.78
CA LEU A 72 19.80 -12.15 -4.14
C LEU A 72 20.78 -12.01 -5.30
N VAL A 73 20.49 -11.14 -6.27
CA VAL A 73 21.44 -10.83 -7.36
C VAL A 73 22.71 -10.17 -6.81
N LEU A 74 22.57 -9.28 -5.85
CA LEU A 74 23.71 -8.63 -5.18
C LEU A 74 24.53 -9.67 -4.39
N ASN A 75 23.88 -10.55 -3.64
CA ASN A 75 24.52 -11.63 -2.88
C ASN A 75 25.29 -12.59 -3.80
N ALA A 76 24.67 -13.01 -4.92
CA ALA A 76 25.35 -13.84 -5.93
C ALA A 76 26.56 -13.14 -6.53
N LYS A 77 26.48 -11.83 -6.77
CA LYS A 77 27.60 -11.04 -7.27
C LYS A 77 28.76 -10.97 -6.25
N HIS A 78 28.45 -10.78 -4.97
CA HIS A 78 29.45 -10.79 -3.89
C HIS A 78 30.11 -12.16 -3.77
N ALA A 79 29.34 -13.23 -3.71
CA ALA A 79 29.86 -14.59 -3.66
C ALA A 79 30.78 -14.90 -4.85
N LYS A 80 30.37 -14.51 -6.08
CA LYS A 80 31.21 -14.64 -7.28
C LYS A 80 32.52 -13.87 -7.18
N SER A 81 32.50 -12.65 -6.63
CA SER A 81 33.72 -11.86 -6.37
C SER A 81 34.65 -12.58 -5.38
N SER A 82 34.14 -13.11 -4.27
CA SER A 82 34.89 -13.89 -3.29
C SER A 82 35.52 -15.14 -3.91
N MET A 83 34.77 -15.88 -4.72
CA MET A 83 35.31 -16.99 -5.50
C MET A 83 36.53 -16.56 -6.35
N SER A 84 36.41 -15.41 -7.04
CA SER A 84 37.52 -14.90 -7.88
C SER A 84 38.74 -14.56 -7.06
N ILE A 85 38.61 -13.98 -5.88
CA ILE A 85 39.73 -13.66 -4.96
C ILE A 85 40.44 -14.93 -4.52
N TRP A 86 39.71 -15.99 -4.19
CA TRP A 86 40.22 -17.24 -3.63
C TRP A 86 40.57 -18.32 -4.68
N SER A 87 40.45 -18.04 -5.97
CA SER A 87 40.66 -19.00 -7.06
C SER A 87 42.12 -19.16 -7.50
N GLY A 88 43.09 -18.50 -6.83
CA GLY A 88 44.48 -18.48 -7.25
C GLY A 88 45.18 -19.85 -7.24
N PRO A 89 46.31 -20.01 -8.01
CA PRO A 89 46.99 -21.30 -8.16
C PRO A 89 47.75 -21.74 -6.90
N TYR A 90 48.00 -20.85 -5.92
CA TYR A 90 48.72 -21.13 -4.68
C TYR A 90 47.78 -21.03 -3.46
N GLN A 91 46.61 -21.70 -3.52
CA GLN A 91 45.65 -21.67 -2.42
C GLN A 91 46.18 -22.37 -1.17
N THR A 92 46.11 -21.67 -0.05
CA THR A 92 46.25 -22.28 1.29
C THR A 92 45.03 -23.12 1.61
N SER A 93 45.09 -23.94 2.68
CA SER A 93 43.90 -24.64 3.17
C SER A 93 42.75 -23.68 3.52
N PHE A 94 43.11 -22.52 4.10
CA PHE A 94 42.14 -21.44 4.37
C PHE A 94 41.51 -20.93 3.07
N GLY A 95 42.29 -20.55 2.08
CA GLY A 95 41.75 -20.04 0.81
C GLY A 95 40.86 -21.04 0.05
N ARG A 96 41.13 -22.35 0.19
CA ARG A 96 40.26 -23.38 -0.37
C ARG A 96 38.90 -23.44 0.35
N ASN A 97 38.87 -23.30 1.67
CA ASN A 97 37.62 -23.27 2.43
C ASN A 97 36.81 -22.05 2.06
N GLU A 98 37.39 -20.87 2.02
CA GLU A 98 36.72 -19.62 1.60
C GLU A 98 36.11 -19.73 0.17
N TYR A 99 36.89 -20.36 -0.75
CA TYR A 99 36.40 -20.62 -2.10
C TYR A 99 35.15 -21.54 -2.11
N GLN A 100 35.19 -22.62 -1.33
CA GLN A 100 34.07 -23.56 -1.28
C GLN A 100 32.82 -22.96 -0.63
N GLU A 101 32.99 -22.16 0.43
CA GLU A 101 31.91 -21.42 1.06
C GLU A 101 31.28 -20.42 0.06
N ALA A 102 32.10 -19.55 -0.56
CA ALA A 102 31.62 -18.61 -1.56
C ALA A 102 30.95 -19.29 -2.76
N LYS A 103 31.42 -20.50 -3.16
CA LYS A 103 30.80 -21.28 -4.21
C LYS A 103 29.42 -21.79 -3.79
N GLY A 104 29.29 -22.28 -2.56
CA GLY A 104 28.03 -22.71 -1.97
C GLY A 104 27.00 -21.57 -1.95
N ASP A 105 27.41 -20.39 -1.47
CA ASP A 105 26.58 -19.19 -1.42
C ASP A 105 26.13 -18.75 -2.81
N TYR A 106 27.03 -18.80 -3.79
CA TYR A 106 26.70 -18.48 -5.19
C TYR A 106 25.66 -19.44 -5.78
N GLU A 107 25.85 -20.74 -5.57
CA GLU A 107 24.91 -21.76 -6.07
C GLU A 107 23.55 -21.65 -5.40
N GLU A 108 23.51 -21.42 -4.08
CA GLU A 108 22.28 -21.22 -3.33
C GLU A 108 21.54 -19.96 -3.78
N ALA A 109 22.26 -18.83 -3.90
CA ALA A 109 21.65 -17.58 -4.37
C ALA A 109 21.05 -17.74 -5.78
N ASN A 110 21.77 -18.39 -6.71
CA ASN A 110 21.24 -18.64 -8.06
C ASN A 110 20.00 -19.55 -8.06
N ALA A 111 19.97 -20.58 -7.21
CA ALA A 111 18.81 -21.44 -7.09
C ALA A 111 17.57 -20.68 -6.57
N LYS A 112 17.76 -19.76 -5.62
CA LYS A 112 16.70 -18.86 -5.12
C LYS A 112 16.25 -17.87 -6.19
N ILE A 113 17.19 -17.28 -6.93
CA ILE A 113 16.92 -16.37 -8.06
C ILE A 113 15.99 -17.04 -9.08
N GLU A 114 16.29 -18.29 -9.50
CA GLU A 114 15.45 -18.99 -10.47
C GLU A 114 14.04 -19.29 -9.95
N LYS A 115 13.88 -19.54 -8.65
CA LYS A 115 12.56 -19.69 -8.02
C LYS A 115 11.80 -18.35 -8.02
N LEU A 116 12.47 -17.25 -7.66
CA LEU A 116 11.85 -15.92 -7.65
C LEU A 116 11.47 -15.45 -9.05
N LYS A 117 12.29 -15.70 -10.07
CA LYS A 117 11.92 -15.40 -11.48
C LYS A 117 10.61 -16.07 -11.88
N LYS A 118 10.43 -17.34 -11.51
CA LYS A 118 9.17 -18.07 -11.80
C LYS A 118 7.98 -17.49 -11.04
N LYS A 119 8.19 -17.16 -9.73
CA LYS A 119 7.15 -16.52 -8.91
C LYS A 119 6.79 -15.14 -9.45
N GLY A 120 7.81 -14.31 -9.74
CA GLY A 120 7.65 -12.96 -10.25
C GLY A 120 6.92 -12.92 -11.60
N ARG A 121 7.23 -13.85 -12.52
CA ARG A 121 6.50 -13.96 -13.78
C ARG A 121 5.01 -14.23 -13.57
N LYS A 122 4.65 -15.17 -12.73
CA LYS A 122 3.24 -15.48 -12.42
C LYS A 122 2.52 -14.29 -11.80
N GLN A 123 3.19 -13.60 -10.87
CA GLN A 123 2.63 -12.42 -10.22
C GLN A 123 2.47 -11.27 -11.20
N TYR A 124 3.44 -11.04 -12.07
CA TYR A 124 3.36 -10.06 -13.14
C TYR A 124 2.20 -10.33 -14.09
N GLU A 125 2.05 -11.58 -14.57
CA GLU A 125 0.93 -11.99 -15.42
C GLU A 125 -0.42 -11.72 -14.77
N LYS A 126 -0.55 -11.97 -13.46
CA LYS A 126 -1.75 -11.67 -12.68
C LYS A 126 -2.05 -10.17 -12.63
N VAL A 127 -1.04 -9.34 -12.33
CA VAL A 127 -1.18 -7.88 -12.32
C VAL A 127 -1.59 -7.35 -13.69
N VAL A 128 -0.96 -7.85 -14.77
CA VAL A 128 -1.32 -7.46 -16.15
C VAL A 128 -2.75 -7.85 -16.51
N GLN A 129 -3.21 -9.05 -16.12
CA GLN A 129 -4.60 -9.47 -16.35
C GLN A 129 -5.60 -8.55 -15.63
N LEU A 130 -5.30 -8.14 -14.40
CA LEU A 130 -6.14 -7.18 -13.67
C LEU A 130 -6.19 -5.82 -14.36
N LEU A 131 -5.04 -5.32 -14.86
CA LEU A 131 -4.97 -4.05 -15.59
C LEU A 131 -5.72 -4.07 -16.93
N GLN A 132 -5.78 -5.22 -17.59
CA GLN A 132 -6.48 -5.40 -18.86
C GLN A 132 -7.97 -5.64 -18.70
N ALA A 133 -8.45 -5.88 -17.48
CA ALA A 133 -9.86 -6.05 -17.20
C ALA A 133 -10.63 -4.74 -17.44
N SER A 134 -11.86 -4.85 -17.94
CA SER A 134 -12.74 -3.69 -18.10
C SER A 134 -13.01 -3.04 -16.74
N PRO A 135 -12.98 -1.70 -16.65
CA PRO A 135 -13.27 -0.99 -15.41
C PRO A 135 -14.62 -1.39 -14.82
N LYS A 136 -14.64 -1.77 -13.56
CA LYS A 136 -15.85 -2.17 -12.84
C LYS A 136 -16.07 -1.23 -11.66
N PHE A 137 -17.26 -0.62 -11.57
CA PHE A 137 -17.64 0.19 -10.42
C PHE A 137 -17.66 -0.66 -9.15
N ILE A 138 -16.87 -0.29 -8.14
CA ILE A 138 -16.75 -1.01 -6.86
C ILE A 138 -17.33 -0.26 -5.68
N GLY A 139 -17.54 1.05 -5.78
CA GLY A 139 -18.05 1.90 -4.72
C GLY A 139 -17.58 3.34 -4.90
N TYR A 140 -17.25 3.99 -3.80
CA TYR A 140 -16.81 5.38 -3.83
C TYR A 140 -15.46 5.57 -3.17
N LYS A 141 -14.63 6.41 -3.78
CA LYS A 141 -13.39 6.92 -3.23
C LYS A 141 -13.67 8.20 -2.48
N VAL A 142 -13.36 8.22 -1.21
CA VAL A 142 -13.60 9.36 -0.32
C VAL A 142 -12.26 9.91 0.12
N VAL A 143 -12.01 11.18 -0.21
CA VAL A 143 -10.89 11.95 0.33
C VAL A 143 -11.44 12.82 1.43
N HIS A 144 -10.97 12.60 2.66
CA HIS A 144 -11.47 13.29 3.84
C HIS A 144 -10.34 14.01 4.56
N SER A 145 -10.43 15.34 4.56
CA SER A 145 -9.49 16.22 5.23
C SER A 145 -10.09 16.70 6.56
N PHE A 146 -9.25 16.76 7.59
CA PHE A 146 -9.65 17.14 8.95
C PHE A 146 -8.52 17.86 9.69
N ARG A 147 -8.85 18.47 10.82
CA ARG A 147 -7.88 18.97 11.79
C ARG A 147 -8.03 18.22 13.10
N ALA A 148 -6.91 17.95 13.76
CA ALA A 148 -6.88 17.39 15.11
C ALA A 148 -5.56 17.76 15.79
N ASP A 149 -5.54 17.76 17.12
CA ASP A 149 -4.32 18.04 17.86
C ASP A 149 -3.46 16.77 17.97
N ASN A 150 -2.15 16.95 17.82
CA ASN A 150 -1.15 15.92 18.09
C ASN A 150 -0.96 15.71 19.59
N ASN A 151 0.01 14.85 19.97
CA ASN A 151 0.32 14.58 21.37
C ASN A 151 0.81 15.84 22.11
N ASP A 152 1.54 16.72 21.42
CA ASP A 152 2.13 17.94 21.99
C ASP A 152 1.12 19.10 22.11
N GLY A 153 -0.06 18.96 21.52
CA GLY A 153 -1.13 19.94 21.55
C GLY A 153 -1.19 20.84 20.32
N ASP A 154 -0.34 20.61 19.31
CA ASP A 154 -0.39 21.35 18.06
C ASP A 154 -1.52 20.84 17.17
N THR A 155 -2.29 21.76 16.60
CA THR A 155 -3.34 21.41 15.65
C THR A 155 -2.73 21.12 14.28
N LEU A 156 -2.83 19.89 13.82
CA LEU A 156 -2.36 19.42 12.53
C LEU A 156 -3.53 19.19 11.57
N MET A 157 -3.24 19.34 10.29
CA MET A 157 -4.15 18.94 9.21
C MET A 157 -3.79 17.51 8.77
N GLY A 158 -4.79 16.65 8.70
CA GLY A 158 -4.66 15.29 8.22
C GLY A 158 -5.58 15.04 7.03
N GLU A 159 -5.20 14.08 6.21
CA GLU A 159 -6.02 13.61 5.09
C GLU A 159 -5.97 12.09 5.02
N PHE A 160 -7.13 11.47 4.87
CA PHE A 160 -7.27 10.05 4.62
C PHE A 160 -8.04 9.79 3.34
N VAL A 161 -7.66 8.72 2.66
CA VAL A 161 -8.39 8.19 1.52
C VAL A 161 -9.07 6.89 1.92
N PHE A 162 -10.36 6.78 1.64
CA PHE A 162 -11.16 5.59 1.89
C PHE A 162 -11.76 5.08 0.59
N ILE A 163 -11.90 3.78 0.48
CA ILE A 163 -12.81 3.14 -0.48
C ILE A 163 -13.98 2.60 0.32
N ILE A 164 -15.17 3.05 -0.01
CA ILE A 164 -16.42 2.66 0.64
C ILE A 164 -17.34 1.93 -0.35
N ASP A 165 -18.20 1.10 0.18
CA ASP A 165 -19.15 0.33 -0.62
C ASP A 165 -20.16 1.22 -1.35
N LYS A 166 -20.92 0.60 -2.26
CA LYS A 166 -21.92 1.29 -3.11
C LYS A 166 -23.06 1.92 -2.33
N ASN A 167 -23.33 1.42 -1.13
CA ASN A 167 -24.47 1.81 -0.29
C ASN A 167 -24.10 2.82 0.79
N PHE A 168 -22.82 3.15 0.96
CA PHE A 168 -22.27 3.96 2.08
C PHE A 168 -22.50 3.29 3.46
N GLU A 169 -22.31 1.97 3.52
CA GLU A 169 -22.52 1.17 4.74
C GLU A 169 -21.20 0.66 5.31
N GLU A 170 -20.20 0.40 4.46
CA GLU A 170 -18.94 -0.22 4.85
C GLU A 170 -17.73 0.48 4.25
N ILE A 171 -16.65 0.58 5.05
CA ILE A 171 -15.32 0.98 4.58
C ILE A 171 -14.60 -0.29 4.13
N ILE A 172 -14.39 -0.40 2.81
CA ILE A 172 -13.68 -1.53 2.19
C ILE A 172 -12.17 -1.40 2.44
N TYR A 173 -11.67 -0.15 2.41
CA TYR A 173 -10.25 0.13 2.56
C TYR A 173 -10.03 1.55 3.08
N SER A 174 -8.94 1.75 3.83
CA SER A 174 -8.48 3.08 4.23
C SER A 174 -6.96 3.14 4.20
N THR A 175 -6.43 4.27 3.73
CA THR A 175 -5.01 4.58 3.91
C THR A 175 -4.84 5.12 5.32
N SER A 176 -4.14 4.38 6.16
CA SER A 176 -3.88 4.74 7.55
C SER A 176 -2.62 5.61 7.72
N ASN A 177 -2.19 6.33 6.69
CA ASN A 177 -0.99 7.14 6.78
C ASN A 177 -1.35 8.62 6.73
N PRO A 178 -1.42 9.32 7.88
CA PRO A 178 -1.49 10.77 7.89
C PRO A 178 -0.13 11.26 7.38
N GLN A 179 -0.05 11.57 6.08
CA GLN A 179 1.05 12.39 5.59
C GLN A 179 0.83 13.78 6.19
N PRO A 180 1.69 14.26 7.09
CA PRO A 180 1.66 15.67 7.43
C PRO A 180 1.96 16.41 6.12
N ILE A 181 1.02 17.23 5.67
CA ILE A 181 1.30 18.15 4.57
C ILE A 181 2.32 19.14 5.13
N GLY A 182 3.60 18.80 4.96
CA GLY A 182 4.69 19.69 5.27
C GLY A 182 4.61 20.84 4.29
N PHE A 183 4.25 22.01 4.77
CA PHE A 183 4.58 23.23 4.09
C PHE A 183 6.11 23.34 4.12
N SER A 184 6.78 22.94 3.02
CA SER A 184 8.11 23.45 2.72
C SER A 184 7.94 24.92 2.38
N GLY A 185 8.31 25.80 3.33
CA GLY A 185 8.53 27.21 3.11
C GLY A 185 9.77 27.45 2.26
#